data_fa893e65edde4bd443a708a6e74370c6
#
_entry.id   fa893e65edde4bd443a708a6e74370c6
#
_cell.length_a   1.000
_cell.length_b   1.000
_cell.length_c   1.000
_cell.angle_alpha   90.00
_cell.angle_beta   90.00
_cell.angle_gamma   90.00
#
_symmetry.space_group_name_H-M   'P 1'
#
loop_
_entity.id
_entity.type
_entity.pdbx_description
1 polymer ?
#
loop_
_entity_poly.entity_id
_entity_poly.type
_entity_poly.pdbx_seq_one_letter_code
_entity_poly.pdbx_strand_id
1 'polypeptide(L)'
;MTKKYLVKSVAAIAIFCLWFEQVKAQAVISDQWAATDALGRKVRDYPEAGQKKRNKFVAIFYWTWHQGNDDTTMEVKNTTEIVRKYPGAMKDYDHPAWGGKPYGLCYWEQPLLGYYQTTDPWVLRKHAEMLADAGIDAVFFDCTNGHETWKDSYEALLKTWNQAQQDGVNVPHIAFMLPFGPSENSLISLRQLYRDVYKPGRYSNLWFYWKGKPCIMGYPDNLTNSAEDKEIAAFFTFRPGQPDYVNGPSRNDQWGWLEDYPQHGYVEAKDGKFEEVTVGIAQNACPATNGHCSAFNLPGTYGRSFSKRNGFDPRINGYLYGWNFMEQWDRAFELDPELVFVTGWNEYVANQLLPKDHWTGDPFSFVDEFDWEHSRDIEPNKGWGDKGDVYYLQLVDQVRKFKGMTPPEKVSAIKTIKLGKANDWADVTPYFRHYKGNTLHRDHRGRFNQYYRNNTGRNDIVGAKVARDVQKVYFYAETAAALSPHTDRNWMMLFIDIDRNKSTGWNGYDYVINRVNPKGNKAVVEKNVGNRWEWEQVALTRYDVNGNKLELEIPRSVLNLKGKSLDFEFKWNDNMQENGNIMDFYVNGDTAPGGRFNFVYSEL
;
A
#
# COMPACT_ATOMS: atom_id res chain seq x y z
N MET A 1 -68.18 -56.57 -13.47
CA MET A 1 -66.99 -56.25 -14.30
C MET A 1 -66.88 -54.75 -14.38
N THR A 2 -66.03 -54.14 -13.60
CA THR A 2 -65.75 -52.69 -13.66
C THR A 2 -64.28 -52.45 -13.41
N LYS A 3 -63.55 -52.07 -14.44
CA LYS A 3 -62.12 -51.73 -14.37
C LYS A 3 -61.97 -50.32 -13.76
N LYS A 4 -61.27 -50.22 -12.65
CA LYS A 4 -60.79 -48.94 -12.09
C LYS A 4 -59.51 -48.53 -12.79
N TYR A 5 -59.51 -47.33 -13.43
CA TYR A 5 -58.32 -46.66 -13.93
C TYR A 5 -57.68 -45.84 -12.81
N LEU A 6 -56.43 -46.16 -12.48
CA LEU A 6 -55.61 -45.41 -11.53
C LEU A 6 -54.84 -44.34 -12.31
N VAL A 7 -55.20 -43.06 -12.12
CA VAL A 7 -54.46 -41.93 -12.66
C VAL A 7 -53.31 -41.59 -11.72
N LYS A 8 -52.07 -41.81 -12.18
CA LYS A 8 -50.86 -41.34 -11.46
C LYS A 8 -50.55 -39.91 -11.88
N SER A 9 -50.79 -38.95 -10.99
CA SER A 9 -50.33 -37.58 -11.17
C SER A 9 -48.85 -37.51 -10.81
N VAL A 10 -47.98 -37.28 -11.77
CA VAL A 10 -46.58 -36.93 -11.56
C VAL A 10 -46.47 -35.42 -11.41
N ALA A 11 -46.27 -34.96 -10.18
CA ALA A 11 -45.94 -33.56 -9.95
C ALA A 11 -44.45 -33.33 -10.26
N ALA A 12 -44.16 -32.68 -11.35
CA ALA A 12 -42.82 -32.19 -11.68
C ALA A 12 -42.50 -30.96 -10.81
N ILE A 13 -41.67 -31.12 -9.82
CA ILE A 13 -41.08 -30.00 -9.05
C ILE A 13 -39.94 -29.45 -9.92
N ALA A 14 -40.16 -28.34 -10.59
CA ALA A 14 -39.12 -27.56 -11.25
C ALA A 14 -38.34 -26.81 -10.18
N ILE A 15 -37.17 -27.34 -9.83
CA ILE A 15 -36.18 -26.59 -8.99
C ILE A 15 -35.56 -25.53 -9.89
N PHE A 16 -36.03 -24.31 -9.78
CA PHE A 16 -35.36 -23.13 -10.33
C PHE A 16 -34.10 -22.87 -9.50
N CYS A 17 -32.96 -23.42 -9.89
CA CYS A 17 -31.66 -22.97 -9.43
C CYS A 17 -31.42 -21.59 -10.01
N LEU A 18 -31.75 -20.55 -9.24
CA LEU A 18 -31.25 -19.20 -9.48
C LEU A 18 -29.74 -19.22 -9.23
N TRP A 19 -28.99 -19.38 -10.27
CA TRP A 19 -27.58 -19.02 -10.30
C TRP A 19 -27.51 -17.51 -10.20
N PHE A 20 -27.33 -16.99 -8.99
CA PHE A 20 -26.77 -15.67 -8.83
C PHE A 20 -25.29 -15.78 -9.25
N GLU A 21 -25.00 -15.54 -10.53
CA GLU A 21 -23.65 -15.12 -10.88
C GLU A 21 -23.38 -13.85 -10.05
N GLN A 22 -22.57 -13.99 -9.00
CA GLN A 22 -21.95 -12.83 -8.41
C GLN A 22 -21.13 -12.20 -9.52
N VAL A 23 -21.62 -11.10 -10.07
CA VAL A 23 -20.82 -10.26 -10.97
C VAL A 23 -19.64 -9.78 -10.12
N LYS A 24 -18.52 -10.50 -10.23
CA LYS A 24 -17.27 -10.02 -9.62
C LYS A 24 -17.04 -8.62 -10.15
N ALA A 25 -16.88 -7.65 -9.27
CA ALA A 25 -16.47 -6.32 -9.66
C ALA A 25 -15.24 -6.45 -10.54
N GLN A 26 -15.24 -5.78 -11.69
CA GLN A 26 -14.08 -5.83 -12.58
C GLN A 26 -12.91 -5.16 -11.88
N ALA A 27 -11.79 -5.87 -11.75
CA ALA A 27 -10.63 -5.42 -11.01
C ALA A 27 -10.11 -4.04 -11.50
N VAL A 28 -9.68 -3.22 -10.57
CA VAL A 28 -8.98 -1.97 -10.84
C VAL A 28 -7.57 -2.28 -11.32
N ILE A 29 -7.11 -1.61 -12.37
CA ILE A 29 -5.78 -1.78 -12.97
C ILE A 29 -4.92 -0.57 -12.57
N SER A 30 -4.42 -0.59 -11.34
CA SER A 30 -3.68 0.54 -10.76
C SER A 30 -2.22 0.65 -11.26
N ASP A 31 -1.65 -0.41 -11.84
CA ASP A 31 -0.30 -0.37 -12.40
C ASP A 31 -0.17 0.57 -13.62
N GLN A 32 -1.28 1.05 -14.21
CA GLN A 32 -1.29 2.03 -15.29
C GLN A 32 -1.31 3.49 -14.81
N TRP A 33 -1.44 3.75 -13.53
CA TRP A 33 -1.51 5.11 -13.00
C TRP A 33 -0.13 5.76 -12.95
N ALA A 34 -0.02 7.01 -13.34
CA ALA A 34 1.21 7.79 -13.25
C ALA A 34 1.38 8.36 -11.84
N ALA A 35 2.62 8.47 -11.39
CA ALA A 35 2.95 9.21 -10.17
C ALA A 35 4.36 9.80 -10.26
N THR A 36 4.58 10.88 -9.52
CA THR A 36 5.90 11.49 -9.32
C THR A 36 6.01 11.90 -7.85
N ASP A 37 7.09 11.53 -7.20
CA ASP A 37 7.31 11.86 -5.80
C ASP A 37 7.77 13.32 -5.60
N ALA A 38 7.88 13.73 -4.34
CA ALA A 38 8.31 15.09 -3.99
C ALA A 38 9.79 15.40 -4.33
N LEU A 39 10.59 14.40 -4.70
CA LEU A 39 11.96 14.56 -5.19
C LEU A 39 12.02 14.63 -6.72
N GLY A 40 10.88 14.59 -7.41
CA GLY A 40 10.78 14.64 -8.87
C GLY A 40 11.05 13.28 -9.56
N ARG A 41 11.09 12.17 -8.82
CA ARG A 41 11.27 10.84 -9.39
C ARG A 41 9.94 10.30 -9.91
N LYS A 42 9.88 10.02 -11.21
CA LYS A 42 8.70 9.43 -11.84
C LYS A 42 8.67 7.92 -11.59
N VAL A 43 7.49 7.41 -11.29
CA VAL A 43 7.22 5.96 -11.32
C VAL A 43 7.14 5.52 -12.78
N ARG A 44 7.80 4.40 -13.12
CA ARG A 44 7.84 3.87 -14.49
C ARG A 44 6.47 3.72 -15.10
N ASP A 45 6.39 4.04 -16.37
CA ASP A 45 5.25 3.76 -17.24
C ASP A 45 5.45 2.46 -18.03
N TYR A 46 4.46 2.11 -18.86
CA TYR A 46 4.49 0.86 -19.64
C TYR A 46 5.65 0.77 -20.64
N PRO A 47 6.04 1.82 -21.40
CA PRO A 47 7.22 1.79 -22.26
C PRO A 47 8.53 1.44 -21.54
N GLU A 48 8.68 1.85 -20.27
CA GLU A 48 9.89 1.62 -19.47
C GLU A 48 9.86 0.26 -18.75
N ALA A 49 8.71 -0.12 -18.20
CA ALA A 49 8.57 -1.36 -17.43
C ALA A 49 8.34 -2.59 -18.31
N GLY A 50 7.71 -2.41 -19.47
CA GLY A 50 7.34 -3.48 -20.39
C GLY A 50 6.16 -4.33 -19.91
N GLN A 51 5.84 -5.36 -20.67
CA GLN A 51 4.72 -6.27 -20.42
C GLN A 51 4.94 -7.08 -19.13
N LYS A 52 3.83 -7.42 -18.44
CA LYS A 52 3.84 -8.32 -17.26
C LYS A 52 4.62 -9.60 -17.51
N LYS A 53 5.56 -9.87 -16.61
CA LYS A 53 6.36 -11.09 -16.59
C LYS A 53 5.62 -12.18 -15.82
N ARG A 54 5.71 -13.41 -16.30
CA ARG A 54 5.15 -14.56 -15.58
C ARG A 54 6.05 -14.96 -14.41
N ASN A 55 5.46 -15.47 -13.34
CA ASN A 55 6.17 -16.00 -12.18
C ASN A 55 7.11 -14.98 -11.52
N LYS A 56 6.67 -13.72 -11.41
CA LYS A 56 7.32 -12.67 -10.64
C LYS A 56 6.36 -12.17 -9.58
N PHE A 57 6.76 -12.34 -8.32
CA PHE A 57 5.96 -12.01 -7.14
C PHE A 57 6.73 -11.08 -6.22
N VAL A 58 6.03 -10.20 -5.52
CA VAL A 58 6.61 -9.36 -4.47
C VAL A 58 5.82 -9.57 -3.20
N ALA A 59 6.49 -10.02 -2.16
CA ALA A 59 5.95 -10.11 -0.81
C ALA A 59 6.54 -9.01 0.06
N ILE A 60 5.85 -8.65 1.14
CA ILE A 60 6.32 -7.63 2.08
C ILE A 60 6.03 -8.05 3.52
N PHE A 61 7.00 -7.77 4.41
CA PHE A 61 6.84 -7.89 5.85
C PHE A 61 5.76 -6.92 6.34
N TYR A 62 4.85 -7.39 7.20
CA TYR A 62 3.74 -6.63 7.74
C TYR A 62 3.65 -6.79 9.26
N TRP A 63 3.77 -5.67 9.97
CA TRP A 63 3.72 -5.63 11.43
C TRP A 63 2.28 -5.63 11.94
N THR A 64 1.95 -6.55 12.87
CA THR A 64 0.61 -6.70 13.43
C THR A 64 0.51 -6.32 14.91
N TRP A 65 1.58 -5.81 15.52
CA TRP A 65 1.69 -5.61 16.96
C TRP A 65 1.24 -4.22 17.45
N HIS A 66 0.65 -3.41 16.62
CA HIS A 66 0.02 -2.17 17.07
C HIS A 66 -1.26 -2.50 17.85
N GLN A 67 -1.09 -2.99 19.09
CA GLN A 67 -2.15 -3.52 19.96
C GLN A 67 -2.73 -2.43 20.86
N GLY A 68 -3.96 -2.65 21.36
CA GLY A 68 -4.74 -1.66 22.09
C GLY A 68 -4.72 -1.78 23.62
N ASN A 69 -3.73 -2.46 24.21
CA ASN A 69 -3.61 -2.63 25.65
C ASN A 69 -2.71 -1.57 26.33
N ASP A 70 -2.48 -0.45 25.65
CA ASP A 70 -1.67 0.65 26.15
C ASP A 70 -2.30 1.37 27.33
N ASP A 71 -1.45 1.99 28.17
CA ASP A 71 -1.88 2.97 29.14
C ASP A 71 -2.37 4.24 28.43
N THR A 72 -3.67 4.44 28.40
CA THR A 72 -4.33 5.53 27.68
C THR A 72 -4.13 6.92 28.31
N THR A 73 -3.43 7.01 29.42
CA THR A 73 -3.03 8.30 30.04
C THR A 73 -1.66 8.76 29.52
N MET A 74 -0.91 7.89 28.83
CA MET A 74 0.41 8.21 28.31
C MET A 74 0.36 8.76 26.89
N GLU A 75 1.29 9.64 26.57
CA GLU A 75 1.56 10.12 25.22
C GLU A 75 2.46 9.15 24.46
N VAL A 76 2.27 9.07 23.15
CA VAL A 76 3.21 8.38 22.27
C VAL A 76 4.57 9.10 22.30
N LYS A 77 5.65 8.35 22.33
CA LYS A 77 7.01 8.85 22.28
C LYS A 77 7.59 8.66 20.87
N ASN A 78 8.05 9.75 20.27
CA ASN A 78 8.72 9.76 18.96
C ASN A 78 10.23 9.89 19.20
N THR A 79 11.00 8.85 18.84
CA THR A 79 12.45 8.81 19.10
C THR A 79 13.19 9.88 18.32
N THR A 80 12.83 10.11 17.05
CA THR A 80 13.44 11.17 16.24
C THR A 80 13.27 12.54 16.87
N GLU A 81 12.08 12.87 17.35
CA GLU A 81 11.82 14.14 18.02
C GLU A 81 12.59 14.25 19.35
N ILE A 82 12.62 13.16 20.13
CA ILE A 82 13.34 13.12 21.42
C ILE A 82 14.82 13.35 21.19
N VAL A 83 15.45 12.62 20.28
CA VAL A 83 16.89 12.73 20.02
C VAL A 83 17.27 14.12 19.49
N ARG A 84 16.44 14.68 18.60
CA ARG A 84 16.68 16.04 18.06
C ARG A 84 16.52 17.13 19.12
N LYS A 85 15.54 17.01 20.01
CA LYS A 85 15.25 18.01 21.03
C LYS A 85 16.13 17.87 22.28
N TYR A 86 16.48 16.64 22.63
CA TYR A 86 17.24 16.29 23.81
C TYR A 86 18.40 15.34 23.47
N PRO A 87 19.50 15.83 22.84
CA PRO A 87 20.63 14.96 22.46
C PRO A 87 21.25 14.19 23.63
N GLY A 88 21.13 14.72 24.85
CA GLY A 88 21.58 14.06 26.08
C GLY A 88 20.77 12.79 26.44
N ALA A 89 19.55 12.66 25.95
CA ALA A 89 18.71 11.50 26.21
C ALA A 89 19.34 10.18 25.69
N MET A 90 20.18 10.26 24.67
CA MET A 90 20.91 9.09 24.14
C MET A 90 22.00 8.56 25.09
N LYS A 91 22.30 9.26 26.18
CA LYS A 91 23.29 8.85 27.20
C LYS A 91 22.64 8.48 28.53
N ASP A 92 21.33 8.54 28.60
CA ASP A 92 20.59 8.36 29.85
C ASP A 92 19.29 7.61 29.59
N TYR A 93 19.29 6.32 29.96
CA TYR A 93 18.13 5.46 29.83
C TYR A 93 16.89 5.97 30.57
N ASP A 94 17.13 6.59 31.74
CA ASP A 94 16.07 7.11 32.61
C ASP A 94 15.70 8.57 32.28
N HIS A 95 16.23 9.14 31.21
CA HIS A 95 15.92 10.51 30.81
C HIS A 95 14.40 10.73 30.72
N PRO A 96 13.84 11.79 31.33
CA PRO A 96 12.40 12.01 31.39
C PRO A 96 11.69 12.03 30.03
N ALA A 97 12.40 12.42 28.98
CA ALA A 97 11.84 12.42 27.61
C ALA A 97 11.41 11.02 27.14
N TRP A 98 12.04 9.95 27.62
CA TRP A 98 11.65 8.57 27.30
C TRP A 98 10.39 8.10 28.06
N GLY A 99 9.90 8.87 29.02
CA GLY A 99 8.68 8.55 29.77
C GLY A 99 8.88 7.70 31.03
N GLY A 100 10.15 7.46 31.45
CA GLY A 100 10.50 6.89 32.76
C GLY A 100 10.08 5.44 32.99
N LYS A 101 9.83 4.63 31.95
CA LYS A 101 9.55 3.20 32.07
C LYS A 101 10.57 2.39 31.26
N PRO A 102 11.14 1.30 31.85
CA PRO A 102 11.89 0.32 31.08
C PRO A 102 10.97 -0.26 29.99
N TYR A 103 11.52 -0.53 28.81
CA TYR A 103 10.80 -1.01 27.62
C TYR A 103 9.71 -0.05 27.11
N GLY A 104 9.99 1.26 27.13
CA GLY A 104 9.09 2.24 26.54
C GLY A 104 8.87 1.94 25.05
N LEU A 105 7.63 1.63 24.68
CA LEU A 105 7.23 1.58 23.28
C LEU A 105 7.31 2.99 22.73
N CYS A 106 8.37 3.27 21.98
CA CYS A 106 8.52 4.48 21.20
C CYS A 106 8.18 4.22 19.73
N TYR A 107 8.11 5.28 18.96
CA TYR A 107 7.95 5.23 17.52
C TYR A 107 9.06 6.03 16.87
N TRP A 108 9.65 5.54 15.79
CA TRP A 108 10.67 6.30 15.09
C TRP A 108 10.10 7.55 14.43
N GLU A 109 8.83 7.51 14.00
CA GLU A 109 8.06 8.63 13.47
C GLU A 109 6.56 8.34 13.56
N GLN A 110 5.71 9.35 13.29
CA GLN A 110 4.27 9.17 13.14
C GLN A 110 3.93 8.65 11.75
N PRO A 111 3.26 7.48 11.63
CA PRO A 111 2.64 7.08 10.37
C PRO A 111 1.71 8.18 9.82
N LEU A 112 1.61 8.31 8.50
CA LEU A 112 0.69 9.27 7.89
C LEU A 112 -0.76 9.07 8.37
N LEU A 113 -1.14 7.81 8.58
CA LEU A 113 -2.47 7.41 9.07
C LEU A 113 -2.61 7.52 10.60
N GLY A 114 -1.61 8.09 11.28
CA GLY A 114 -1.57 8.27 12.75
C GLY A 114 -1.03 7.06 13.49
N TYR A 115 -0.83 7.18 14.80
CA TYR A 115 -0.44 6.06 15.67
C TYR A 115 -1.63 5.12 15.90
N TYR A 116 -1.95 4.32 14.89
CA TYR A 116 -3.14 3.47 14.83
C TYR A 116 -2.93 2.14 15.57
N GLN A 117 -4.05 1.45 15.82
CA GLN A 117 -4.06 0.04 16.18
C GLN A 117 -4.28 -0.82 14.92
N THR A 118 -3.67 -2.00 14.86
CA THR A 118 -3.84 -2.92 13.72
C THR A 118 -5.27 -3.47 13.60
N THR A 119 -6.16 -3.15 14.54
CA THR A 119 -7.59 -3.47 14.49
C THR A 119 -8.44 -2.38 13.85
N ASP A 120 -7.86 -1.23 13.47
CA ASP A 120 -8.58 -0.11 12.85
C ASP A 120 -8.97 -0.43 11.39
N PRO A 121 -10.26 -0.67 11.09
CA PRO A 121 -10.67 -1.10 9.75
C PRO A 121 -10.47 -0.02 8.68
N TRP A 122 -10.45 1.25 9.07
CA TRP A 122 -10.16 2.34 8.15
C TRP A 122 -8.71 2.29 7.67
N VAL A 123 -7.76 2.08 8.60
CA VAL A 123 -6.34 1.93 8.27
C VAL A 123 -6.10 0.66 7.45
N LEU A 124 -6.67 -0.46 7.87
CA LEU A 124 -6.55 -1.74 7.17
C LEU A 124 -7.08 -1.66 5.73
N ARG A 125 -8.15 -0.88 5.50
CA ARG A 125 -8.67 -0.61 4.16
C ARG A 125 -7.69 0.21 3.32
N LYS A 126 -7.10 1.27 3.88
CA LYS A 126 -6.06 2.08 3.20
C LYS A 126 -4.83 1.24 2.86
N HIS A 127 -4.37 0.37 3.78
CA HIS A 127 -3.27 -0.55 3.50
C HIS A 127 -3.59 -1.52 2.36
N ALA A 128 -4.81 -2.08 2.32
CA ALA A 128 -5.24 -2.95 1.22
C ALA A 128 -5.10 -2.26 -0.13
N GLU A 129 -5.58 -1.02 -0.25
CA GLU A 129 -5.52 -0.22 -1.47
C GLU A 129 -4.08 0.16 -1.83
N MET A 130 -3.32 0.71 -0.90
CA MET A 130 -1.95 1.14 -1.14
C MET A 130 -1.03 -0.02 -1.54
N LEU A 131 -1.15 -1.17 -0.90
CA LEU A 131 -0.36 -2.35 -1.25
C LEU A 131 -0.79 -2.96 -2.59
N ALA A 132 -2.07 -2.93 -2.92
CA ALA A 132 -2.58 -3.30 -4.25
C ALA A 132 -2.03 -2.36 -5.33
N ASP A 133 -2.02 -1.04 -5.09
CA ASP A 133 -1.48 -0.03 -6.00
C ASP A 133 0.03 -0.18 -6.20
N ALA A 134 0.74 -0.59 -5.17
CA ALA A 134 2.16 -0.94 -5.25
C ALA A 134 2.42 -2.27 -5.98
N GLY A 135 1.37 -3.06 -6.27
CA GLY A 135 1.50 -4.34 -6.94
C GLY A 135 2.07 -5.45 -6.06
N ILE A 136 1.89 -5.37 -4.74
CA ILE A 136 2.30 -6.38 -3.77
C ILE A 136 1.38 -7.60 -3.88
N ASP A 137 1.98 -8.80 -3.96
CA ASP A 137 1.24 -10.06 -4.11
C ASP A 137 0.92 -10.73 -2.78
N ALA A 138 1.78 -10.54 -1.76
CA ALA A 138 1.58 -11.14 -0.45
C ALA A 138 2.12 -10.26 0.68
N VAL A 139 1.47 -10.36 1.85
CA VAL A 139 2.01 -9.86 3.11
C VAL A 139 2.33 -11.02 4.03
N PHE A 140 3.44 -10.92 4.75
CA PHE A 140 3.84 -11.87 5.77
C PHE A 140 3.73 -11.23 7.14
N PHE A 141 2.82 -11.73 7.97
CA PHE A 141 2.60 -11.21 9.31
C PHE A 141 3.71 -11.62 10.23
N ASP A 142 4.27 -10.66 10.95
CA ASP A 142 5.28 -10.93 11.95
C ASP A 142 4.69 -11.63 13.18
N CYS A 143 5.13 -12.87 13.39
CA CYS A 143 4.87 -13.69 14.56
C CYS A 143 6.18 -14.31 15.07
N THR A 144 7.30 -13.58 14.91
CA THR A 144 8.64 -14.13 15.19
C THR A 144 9.01 -14.13 16.66
N ASN A 145 8.34 -13.30 17.48
CA ASN A 145 8.68 -13.12 18.89
C ASN A 145 7.75 -13.92 19.81
N GLY A 146 8.28 -14.97 20.41
CA GLY A 146 7.53 -15.84 21.32
C GLY A 146 6.54 -16.73 20.57
N HIS A 147 5.35 -16.93 21.14
CA HIS A 147 4.27 -17.74 20.55
C HIS A 147 3.01 -16.94 20.22
N GLU A 148 3.10 -15.61 20.30
CA GLU A 148 1.97 -14.74 19.98
C GLU A 148 1.73 -14.70 18.47
N THR A 149 0.48 -14.86 18.06
CA THR A 149 0.06 -14.79 16.65
C THR A 149 -0.73 -13.52 16.34
N TRP A 150 -0.96 -12.68 17.34
CA TRP A 150 -1.69 -11.41 17.23
C TRP A 150 -3.09 -11.57 16.63
N LYS A 151 -3.85 -12.51 17.21
CA LYS A 151 -5.13 -12.98 16.67
C LYS A 151 -6.11 -11.87 16.33
N ASP A 152 -6.34 -10.93 17.24
CA ASP A 152 -7.31 -9.84 17.02
C ASP A 152 -6.91 -8.99 15.81
N SER A 153 -5.61 -8.76 15.60
CA SER A 153 -5.06 -7.99 14.50
C SER A 153 -5.25 -8.70 13.16
N TYR A 154 -4.83 -9.97 13.04
CA TYR A 154 -5.00 -10.67 11.76
C TYR A 154 -6.47 -10.95 11.44
N GLU A 155 -7.35 -11.18 12.42
CA GLU A 155 -8.77 -11.36 12.19
C GLU A 155 -9.44 -10.09 11.68
N ALA A 156 -9.11 -8.93 12.26
CA ALA A 156 -9.59 -7.63 11.78
C ALA A 156 -9.14 -7.38 10.34
N LEU A 157 -7.88 -7.68 10.02
CA LEU A 157 -7.33 -7.53 8.68
C LEU A 157 -8.04 -8.47 7.70
N LEU A 158 -8.14 -9.76 7.98
CA LEU A 158 -8.79 -10.75 7.10
C LEU A 158 -10.24 -10.35 6.79
N LYS A 159 -10.98 -9.89 7.81
CA LYS A 159 -12.35 -9.40 7.62
C LYS A 159 -12.39 -8.18 6.69
N THR A 160 -11.54 -7.19 6.94
CA THR A 160 -11.51 -5.94 6.17
C THR A 160 -11.04 -6.18 4.73
N TRP A 161 -10.01 -7.00 4.54
CA TRP A 161 -9.46 -7.28 3.21
C TRP A 161 -10.37 -8.18 2.38
N ASN A 162 -11.09 -9.11 3.01
CA ASN A 162 -12.11 -9.88 2.32
C ASN A 162 -13.23 -8.97 1.77
N GLN A 163 -13.63 -7.93 2.52
CA GLN A 163 -14.57 -6.93 2.01
C GLN A 163 -13.93 -6.09 0.89
N ALA A 164 -12.70 -5.62 1.07
CA ALA A 164 -11.98 -4.86 0.05
C ALA A 164 -11.86 -5.62 -1.28
N GLN A 165 -11.60 -6.94 -1.22
CA GLN A 165 -11.57 -7.79 -2.42
C GLN A 165 -12.93 -7.85 -3.11
N GLN A 166 -14.02 -7.92 -2.37
CA GLN A 166 -15.39 -7.87 -2.94
C GLN A 166 -15.70 -6.52 -3.59
N ASP A 167 -15.11 -5.44 -3.07
CA ASP A 167 -15.23 -4.07 -3.59
C ASP A 167 -14.30 -3.80 -4.80
N GLY A 168 -13.53 -4.81 -5.24
CA GLY A 168 -12.68 -4.74 -6.44
C GLY A 168 -11.22 -4.39 -6.18
N VAL A 169 -10.78 -4.34 -4.92
CA VAL A 169 -9.35 -4.19 -4.58
C VAL A 169 -8.64 -5.51 -4.81
N ASN A 170 -7.54 -5.49 -5.55
CA ASN A 170 -6.67 -6.66 -5.72
C ASN A 170 -5.75 -6.79 -4.48
N VAL A 171 -6.36 -7.09 -3.33
CA VAL A 171 -5.65 -7.16 -2.05
C VAL A 171 -4.52 -8.18 -2.09
N PRO A 172 -3.37 -7.93 -1.43
CA PRO A 172 -2.34 -8.94 -1.29
C PRO A 172 -2.86 -10.19 -0.57
N HIS A 173 -2.30 -11.34 -0.91
CA HIS A 173 -2.55 -12.57 -0.14
C HIS A 173 -1.80 -12.53 1.19
N ILE A 174 -2.17 -13.41 2.13
CA ILE A 174 -1.58 -13.45 3.48
C ILE A 174 -0.79 -14.72 3.73
N ALA A 175 0.31 -14.58 4.45
CA ALA A 175 1.05 -15.67 5.08
C ALA A 175 1.56 -15.22 6.46
N PHE A 176 2.14 -16.14 7.21
CA PHE A 176 2.68 -15.86 8.55
C PHE A 176 4.17 -16.20 8.57
N MET A 177 4.94 -15.37 9.27
CA MET A 177 6.35 -15.56 9.55
C MET A 177 6.51 -15.90 11.04
N LEU A 178 6.94 -17.13 11.33
CA LEU A 178 7.05 -17.69 12.68
C LEU A 178 8.49 -17.56 13.20
N PRO A 179 8.75 -17.83 14.50
CA PRO A 179 10.10 -17.75 15.06
C PRO A 179 11.15 -18.50 14.23
N PHE A 180 12.32 -17.90 14.12
CA PHE A 180 13.45 -18.37 13.30
C PHE A 180 14.20 -19.53 13.96
N GLY A 181 13.53 -20.66 14.15
CA GLY A 181 14.10 -21.87 14.69
C GLY A 181 13.03 -22.89 15.08
N PRO A 182 13.40 -24.17 15.19
CA PRO A 182 12.50 -25.23 15.64
C PRO A 182 12.31 -25.16 17.16
N SER A 183 11.73 -24.08 17.67
CA SER A 183 11.46 -23.85 19.08
C SER A 183 10.06 -24.33 19.48
N GLU A 184 9.81 -24.46 20.78
CA GLU A 184 8.48 -24.74 21.31
C GLU A 184 7.49 -23.62 20.93
N ASN A 185 7.92 -22.36 20.99
CA ASN A 185 7.12 -21.21 20.57
C ASN A 185 6.67 -21.33 19.11
N SER A 186 7.61 -21.66 18.20
CA SER A 186 7.30 -21.87 16.78
C SER A 186 6.23 -22.96 16.58
N LEU A 187 6.31 -24.07 17.33
CA LEU A 187 5.34 -25.16 17.26
C LEU A 187 3.96 -24.75 17.78
N ILE A 188 3.93 -24.01 18.90
CA ILE A 188 2.66 -23.49 19.48
C ILE A 188 1.97 -22.57 18.47
N SER A 189 2.68 -21.59 17.92
CA SER A 189 2.14 -20.64 16.93
C SER A 189 1.64 -21.36 15.68
N LEU A 190 2.41 -22.30 15.14
CA LEU A 190 2.04 -23.08 13.96
C LEU A 190 0.73 -23.87 14.17
N ARG A 191 0.61 -24.58 15.29
CA ARG A 191 -0.60 -25.34 15.62
C ARG A 191 -1.80 -24.43 15.86
N GLN A 192 -1.60 -23.28 16.51
CA GLN A 192 -2.65 -22.30 16.75
C GLN A 192 -3.19 -21.75 15.44
N LEU A 193 -2.33 -21.27 14.54
CA LEU A 193 -2.74 -20.75 13.23
C LEU A 193 -3.44 -21.81 12.39
N TYR A 194 -2.94 -23.05 12.41
CA TYR A 194 -3.60 -24.14 11.72
C TYR A 194 -5.03 -24.36 12.22
N ARG A 195 -5.24 -24.43 13.53
CA ARG A 195 -6.57 -24.62 14.15
C ARG A 195 -7.51 -23.43 13.92
N ASP A 196 -6.99 -22.21 14.02
CA ASP A 196 -7.81 -20.99 14.04
C ASP A 196 -8.16 -20.49 12.63
N VAL A 197 -7.26 -20.64 11.66
CA VAL A 197 -7.40 -20.06 10.33
C VAL A 197 -7.51 -21.12 9.24
N TYR A 198 -6.52 -22.03 9.18
CA TYR A 198 -6.34 -22.89 8.02
C TYR A 198 -7.25 -24.12 8.01
N LYS A 199 -7.32 -24.88 9.10
CA LYS A 199 -8.19 -26.06 9.19
C LYS A 199 -9.68 -25.75 9.00
N PRO A 200 -10.22 -24.63 9.54
CA PRO A 200 -11.59 -24.20 9.26
C PRO A 200 -11.81 -23.61 7.86
N GLY A 201 -10.76 -23.36 7.10
CA GLY A 201 -10.84 -22.74 5.77
C GLY A 201 -11.22 -21.25 5.79
N ARG A 202 -10.93 -20.53 6.89
CA ARG A 202 -11.35 -19.14 7.05
C ARG A 202 -10.60 -18.24 6.07
N TYR A 203 -11.34 -17.50 5.24
CA TYR A 203 -10.79 -16.57 4.24
C TYR A 203 -9.75 -17.21 3.32
N SER A 204 -9.97 -18.45 2.87
CA SER A 204 -9.03 -19.20 2.02
C SER A 204 -8.72 -18.50 0.67
N ASN A 205 -9.60 -17.60 0.23
CA ASN A 205 -9.39 -16.72 -0.91
C ASN A 205 -8.27 -15.69 -0.69
N LEU A 206 -7.88 -15.42 0.55
CA LEU A 206 -6.81 -14.49 0.91
C LEU A 206 -5.47 -15.19 1.22
N TRP A 207 -5.41 -16.53 1.26
CA TRP A 207 -4.15 -17.21 1.60
C TRP A 207 -3.15 -17.12 0.46
N PHE A 208 -1.88 -16.89 0.80
CA PHE A 208 -0.80 -16.98 -0.17
C PHE A 208 -0.43 -18.46 -0.42
N TYR A 209 -0.59 -18.89 -1.67
CA TYR A 209 -0.26 -20.24 -2.09
C TYR A 209 1.10 -20.25 -2.79
N TRP A 210 1.98 -21.15 -2.34
CA TRP A 210 3.28 -21.38 -2.96
C TRP A 210 3.45 -22.85 -3.30
N LYS A 211 3.86 -23.14 -4.55
CA LYS A 211 3.99 -24.53 -5.06
C LYS A 211 2.73 -25.38 -4.79
N GLY A 212 1.56 -24.79 -4.88
CA GLY A 212 0.25 -25.47 -4.81
C GLY A 212 -0.34 -25.68 -3.42
N LYS A 213 0.33 -25.22 -2.35
CA LYS A 213 -0.16 -25.28 -0.95
C LYS A 213 -0.08 -23.89 -0.30
N PRO A 214 -0.86 -23.63 0.78
CA PRO A 214 -0.64 -22.43 1.56
C PRO A 214 0.80 -22.33 2.06
N CYS A 215 1.40 -21.15 1.94
CA CYS A 215 2.77 -20.89 2.36
C CYS A 215 2.83 -20.45 3.82
N ILE A 216 3.86 -20.91 4.54
CA ILE A 216 4.18 -20.45 5.88
C ILE A 216 5.70 -20.37 6.06
N MET A 217 6.20 -19.22 6.55
CA MET A 217 7.60 -19.13 6.99
C MET A 217 7.70 -19.70 8.39
N GLY A 218 8.00 -21.00 8.48
CA GLY A 218 8.06 -21.75 9.73
C GLY A 218 8.83 -23.04 9.59
N TYR A 219 9.22 -23.61 10.72
CA TYR A 219 10.03 -24.81 10.80
C TYR A 219 9.14 -26.07 10.98
N PRO A 220 9.19 -27.04 10.07
CA PRO A 220 8.52 -28.34 10.24
C PRO A 220 9.25 -29.28 11.19
N ASP A 221 10.50 -28.95 11.61
CA ASP A 221 11.44 -29.88 12.25
C ASP A 221 11.00 -30.40 13.61
N ASN A 222 10.18 -29.64 14.35
CA ASN A 222 9.66 -30.07 15.65
C ASN A 222 8.20 -30.56 15.60
N LEU A 223 7.65 -30.78 14.40
CA LEU A 223 6.39 -31.53 14.25
C LEU A 223 6.58 -32.97 14.70
N THR A 224 5.60 -33.48 15.45
CA THR A 224 5.62 -34.83 16.00
C THR A 224 4.90 -35.82 15.08
N ASN A 225 4.84 -37.09 15.52
CA ASN A 225 4.06 -38.12 14.83
C ASN A 225 2.54 -38.11 15.20
N SER A 226 2.05 -37.07 15.88
CA SER A 226 0.62 -36.90 16.17
C SER A 226 -0.20 -36.78 14.86
N ALA A 227 -1.49 -37.11 14.93
CA ALA A 227 -2.37 -37.01 13.76
C ALA A 227 -2.45 -35.57 13.27
N GLU A 228 -2.53 -34.59 14.15
CA GLU A 228 -2.59 -33.15 13.82
C GLU A 228 -1.30 -32.69 13.16
N ASP A 229 -0.13 -33.05 13.71
CA ASP A 229 1.14 -32.61 13.13
C ASP A 229 1.40 -33.21 11.73
N LYS A 230 0.91 -34.45 11.49
CA LYS A 230 0.92 -35.03 10.14
C LYS A 230 0.01 -34.29 9.16
N GLU A 231 -1.17 -33.84 9.61
CA GLU A 231 -2.04 -32.98 8.81
C GLU A 231 -1.33 -31.66 8.49
N ILE A 232 -0.73 -30.98 9.48
CA ILE A 232 0.01 -29.72 9.32
C ILE A 232 1.17 -29.89 8.32
N ALA A 233 1.99 -30.94 8.49
CA ALA A 233 3.11 -31.22 7.60
C ALA A 233 2.68 -31.44 6.13
N ALA A 234 1.52 -32.05 5.93
CA ALA A 234 0.97 -32.28 4.58
C ALA A 234 0.29 -31.04 3.98
N PHE A 235 -0.17 -30.11 4.82
CA PHE A 235 -1.01 -28.97 4.43
C PHE A 235 -0.21 -27.82 3.83
N PHE A 236 0.92 -27.44 4.44
CA PHE A 236 1.68 -26.27 4.05
C PHE A 236 2.82 -26.55 3.07
N THR A 237 3.20 -25.51 2.33
CA THR A 237 4.55 -25.31 1.81
C THR A 237 5.34 -24.55 2.87
N PHE A 238 6.29 -25.19 3.51
CA PHE A 238 7.16 -24.58 4.51
C PHE A 238 8.33 -23.87 3.84
N ARG A 239 8.63 -22.66 4.33
CA ARG A 239 9.84 -21.90 4.04
C ARG A 239 10.39 -21.34 5.36
N PRO A 240 11.26 -22.12 6.06
CA PRO A 240 11.87 -21.66 7.30
C PRO A 240 12.60 -20.33 7.10
N GLY A 241 12.38 -19.35 7.99
CA GLY A 241 13.06 -18.06 7.91
C GLY A 241 14.54 -18.17 8.29
N GLN A 242 15.42 -17.50 7.54
CA GLN A 242 16.85 -17.39 7.88
C GLN A 242 17.09 -16.12 8.70
N PRO A 243 17.60 -16.23 9.94
CA PRO A 243 17.82 -15.07 10.81
C PRO A 243 19.16 -14.35 10.60
N ASP A 244 20.10 -14.96 9.90
CA ASP A 244 21.44 -14.43 9.71
C ASP A 244 21.48 -13.48 8.50
N TYR A 245 22.06 -12.28 8.71
CA TYR A 245 22.11 -11.25 7.67
C TYR A 245 23.29 -11.40 6.70
N VAL A 246 24.22 -12.32 6.96
CA VAL A 246 25.51 -12.39 6.25
C VAL A 246 25.74 -13.74 5.57
N ASN A 247 25.38 -14.84 6.23
CA ASN A 247 25.81 -16.18 5.80
C ASN A 247 24.89 -16.82 4.75
N GLY A 248 23.73 -16.22 4.46
CA GLY A 248 22.77 -16.80 3.52
C GLY A 248 22.11 -18.09 4.02
N PRO A 249 21.53 -18.90 3.10
CA PRO A 249 20.77 -20.08 3.48
C PRO A 249 21.64 -21.17 4.09
N SER A 250 21.22 -21.69 5.24
CA SER A 250 21.80 -22.88 5.88
C SER A 250 21.07 -24.19 5.51
N ARG A 251 19.95 -24.09 4.78
CA ARG A 251 19.09 -25.20 4.33
C ARG A 251 18.57 -24.93 2.92
N ASN A 252 18.19 -25.98 2.22
CA ASN A 252 17.69 -25.90 0.83
C ASN A 252 16.25 -25.39 0.70
N ASP A 253 15.52 -25.21 1.80
CA ASP A 253 14.10 -24.85 1.85
C ASP A 253 13.83 -23.51 2.54
N GLN A 254 14.89 -22.78 2.93
CA GLN A 254 14.79 -21.49 3.61
C GLN A 254 14.45 -20.34 2.67
N TRP A 255 13.82 -19.31 3.23
CA TRP A 255 13.74 -17.95 2.69
C TRP A 255 14.43 -16.97 3.62
N GLY A 256 15.04 -15.93 3.05
CA GLY A 256 15.52 -14.78 3.79
C GLY A 256 14.36 -13.88 4.24
N TRP A 257 14.64 -12.96 5.17
CA TRP A 257 13.70 -11.89 5.50
C TRP A 257 14.39 -10.53 5.51
N LEU A 258 15.67 -10.49 5.82
CA LEU A 258 16.54 -9.31 5.80
C LEU A 258 17.99 -9.78 5.70
N GLU A 259 18.74 -9.17 4.80
CA GLU A 259 20.18 -9.45 4.64
C GLU A 259 20.96 -8.17 4.35
N ASP A 260 22.24 -8.20 4.69
CA ASP A 260 23.22 -7.21 4.26
C ASP A 260 23.57 -7.40 2.78
N TYR A 261 23.94 -6.31 2.10
CA TYR A 261 24.39 -6.42 0.70
C TYR A 261 25.79 -7.06 0.63
N PRO A 262 26.06 -7.96 -0.34
CA PRO A 262 25.14 -8.50 -1.34
C PRO A 262 24.30 -9.67 -0.81
N GLN A 263 22.98 -9.57 -0.97
CA GLN A 263 22.05 -10.61 -0.54
C GLN A 263 22.26 -11.91 -1.31
N HIS A 264 21.90 -13.02 -0.68
CA HIS A 264 21.91 -14.35 -1.28
C HIS A 264 20.59 -14.65 -2.00
N GLY A 265 20.64 -15.60 -2.94
CA GLY A 265 19.45 -16.24 -3.47
C GLY A 265 19.08 -17.46 -2.63
N TYR A 266 17.78 -17.65 -2.41
CA TYR A 266 17.25 -18.75 -1.61
C TYR A 266 16.52 -19.77 -2.48
N VAL A 267 16.61 -21.05 -2.12
CA VAL A 267 15.98 -22.19 -2.81
C VAL A 267 16.37 -22.20 -4.30
N GLU A 268 17.63 -22.58 -4.56
CA GLU A 268 18.14 -22.68 -5.93
C GLU A 268 17.47 -23.84 -6.69
N ALA A 269 16.87 -23.51 -7.82
CA ALA A 269 16.32 -24.50 -8.73
C ALA A 269 17.42 -25.17 -9.59
N LYS A 270 17.08 -26.27 -10.25
CA LYS A 270 18.05 -27.02 -11.10
C LYS A 270 18.61 -26.22 -12.28
N ASP A 271 17.92 -25.17 -12.69
CA ASP A 271 18.33 -24.26 -13.76
C ASP A 271 19.16 -23.07 -13.26
N GLY A 272 19.54 -23.05 -11.98
CA GLY A 272 20.34 -22.00 -11.35
C GLY A 272 19.55 -20.74 -10.96
N LYS A 273 18.23 -20.77 -11.05
CA LYS A 273 17.36 -19.68 -10.60
C LYS A 273 16.99 -19.85 -9.14
N PHE A 274 16.72 -18.74 -8.49
CA PHE A 274 16.31 -18.70 -7.08
C PHE A 274 14.81 -18.49 -6.95
N GLU A 275 14.22 -19.06 -5.90
CA GLU A 275 12.83 -18.76 -5.56
C GLU A 275 12.70 -17.37 -4.96
N GLU A 276 13.61 -17.00 -4.06
CA GLU A 276 13.46 -15.80 -3.24
C GLU A 276 14.77 -15.04 -3.09
N VAL A 277 14.67 -13.72 -2.96
CA VAL A 277 15.71 -12.78 -2.53
C VAL A 277 15.11 -11.71 -1.65
N THR A 278 15.78 -11.34 -0.55
CA THR A 278 15.33 -10.25 0.32
C THR A 278 15.68 -8.88 -0.24
N VAL A 279 14.90 -7.85 0.11
CA VAL A 279 15.21 -6.44 -0.14
C VAL A 279 14.89 -5.62 1.11
N GLY A 280 15.93 -5.14 1.78
CA GLY A 280 15.80 -4.27 2.95
C GLY A 280 15.87 -2.79 2.61
N ILE A 281 15.22 -1.96 3.41
CA ILE A 281 15.28 -0.49 3.33
C ILE A 281 16.49 0.04 4.10
N ALA A 282 16.77 -0.56 5.22
CA ALA A 282 17.91 -0.36 6.09
C ALA A 282 18.16 -1.66 6.87
N GLN A 283 19.37 -1.84 7.42
CA GLN A 283 19.71 -2.98 8.25
C GLN A 283 20.22 -2.51 9.60
N ASN A 284 19.71 -3.11 10.68
CA ASN A 284 20.29 -2.98 12.01
C ASN A 284 21.58 -3.79 12.13
N ALA A 285 22.58 -3.41 11.34
CA ALA A 285 23.89 -4.02 11.21
C ALA A 285 24.92 -2.94 10.93
N CYS A 286 26.18 -3.18 11.29
CA CYS A 286 27.25 -2.23 11.09
C CYS A 286 28.61 -2.94 10.91
N PRO A 287 29.69 -2.21 10.51
CA PRO A 287 31.03 -2.81 10.40
C PRO A 287 31.55 -3.41 11.70
N ALA A 288 31.17 -2.84 12.86
CA ALA A 288 31.59 -3.35 14.18
C ALA A 288 31.02 -4.74 14.48
N THR A 289 29.89 -5.10 13.88
CA THR A 289 29.28 -6.43 13.99
C THR A 289 29.57 -7.33 12.76
N ASN A 290 30.46 -6.90 11.87
CA ASN A 290 30.77 -7.59 10.60
C ASN A 290 29.49 -7.82 9.75
N GLY A 291 28.51 -6.91 9.81
CA GLY A 291 27.24 -7.03 9.09
C GLY A 291 26.18 -7.90 9.78
N HIS A 292 26.50 -8.52 10.90
CA HIS A 292 25.50 -9.25 11.68
C HIS A 292 24.56 -8.30 12.44
N CYS A 293 23.38 -8.81 12.78
CA CYS A 293 22.33 -8.09 13.48
C CYS A 293 22.86 -7.39 14.76
N SER A 294 22.46 -6.15 14.94
CA SER A 294 22.83 -5.30 16.08
C SER A 294 21.71 -4.30 16.39
N ALA A 295 22.01 -3.18 17.03
CA ALA A 295 21.05 -2.10 17.26
C ALA A 295 21.23 -0.98 16.24
N PHE A 296 20.13 -0.36 15.82
CA PHE A 296 20.14 0.77 14.89
C PHE A 296 20.80 2.04 15.44
N ASN A 297 20.83 2.23 16.75
CA ASN A 297 21.48 3.38 17.36
C ASN A 297 23.00 3.22 17.56
N LEU A 298 23.62 2.15 17.05
CA LEU A 298 25.07 2.01 17.02
C LEU A 298 25.69 2.90 15.93
N PRO A 299 26.90 3.45 16.19
CA PRO A 299 27.60 4.23 15.17
C PRO A 299 27.92 3.44 13.91
N GLY A 300 27.60 4.02 12.74
CA GLY A 300 27.89 3.42 11.44
C GLY A 300 26.91 2.33 10.99
N THR A 301 25.77 2.22 11.66
CA THR A 301 24.70 1.30 11.26
C THR A 301 24.19 1.63 9.86
N TYR A 302 23.85 0.59 9.11
CA TYR A 302 23.47 0.70 7.69
C TYR A 302 22.05 1.24 7.51
N GLY A 303 21.94 2.56 7.64
CA GLY A 303 20.68 3.27 7.49
C GLY A 303 20.20 3.39 6.03
N ARG A 304 19.14 4.14 5.85
CA ARG A 304 18.48 4.38 4.55
C ARG A 304 19.40 5.04 3.52
N SER A 305 20.33 5.91 3.96
CA SER A 305 21.27 6.61 3.09
C SER A 305 22.55 5.82 2.80
N PHE A 306 22.77 4.68 3.48
CA PHE A 306 23.97 3.88 3.31
C PHE A 306 23.90 2.97 2.09
N SER A 307 25.03 2.79 1.39
CA SER A 307 25.23 1.68 0.46
C SER A 307 26.66 1.10 0.63
N LYS A 308 26.83 -0.18 0.41
CA LYS A 308 28.17 -0.81 0.44
C LYS A 308 29.07 -0.26 -0.65
N ARG A 309 28.48 0.14 -1.80
CA ARG A 309 29.23 0.67 -2.94
C ARG A 309 29.76 2.09 -2.70
N ASN A 310 29.00 2.95 -2.01
CA ASN A 310 29.27 4.39 -1.95
C ASN A 310 29.39 4.95 -0.53
N GLY A 311 29.16 4.16 0.51
CA GLY A 311 29.05 4.65 1.90
C GLY A 311 27.74 5.41 2.13
N PHE A 312 27.75 6.38 3.03
CA PHE A 312 26.60 7.23 3.33
C PHE A 312 26.41 8.34 2.30
N ASP A 313 25.18 8.59 1.92
CA ASP A 313 24.82 9.67 1.00
C ASP A 313 25.18 11.04 1.62
N PRO A 314 26.09 11.82 1.00
CA PRO A 314 26.54 13.10 1.56
C PRO A 314 25.53 14.23 1.43
N ARG A 315 24.39 13.99 0.75
CA ARG A 315 23.35 15.03 0.58
C ARG A 315 22.68 15.34 1.91
N ILE A 316 22.25 16.58 2.07
CA ILE A 316 21.35 16.95 3.17
C ILE A 316 20.09 16.09 3.06
N ASN A 317 19.69 15.45 4.15
CA ASN A 317 18.58 14.50 4.19
C ASN A 317 18.77 13.30 3.26
N GLY A 318 19.99 12.76 3.17
CA GLY A 318 20.34 11.58 2.36
C GLY A 318 19.38 10.40 2.54
N TYR A 319 18.81 10.24 3.72
CA TYR A 319 17.80 9.22 4.05
C TYR A 319 16.55 9.23 3.14
N LEU A 320 16.23 10.35 2.47
CA LEU A 320 15.09 10.43 1.56
C LEU A 320 15.34 9.73 0.21
N TYR A 321 16.60 9.49 -0.14
CA TYR A 321 16.96 9.01 -1.47
C TYR A 321 17.04 7.48 -1.58
N GLY A 322 17.18 6.78 -0.43
CA GLY A 322 17.08 5.33 -0.36
C GLY A 322 18.23 4.58 -1.03
N TRP A 323 19.48 4.99 -0.81
CA TRP A 323 20.63 4.29 -1.41
C TRP A 323 20.71 2.82 -1.02
N ASN A 324 20.39 2.50 0.25
CA ASN A 324 20.35 1.11 0.69
C ASN A 324 19.30 0.32 -0.07
N PHE A 325 18.07 0.83 -0.09
CA PHE A 325 16.94 0.19 -0.75
C PHE A 325 17.19 -0.05 -2.26
N MET A 326 17.79 0.93 -2.94
CA MET A 326 18.11 0.81 -4.36
C MET A 326 19.22 -0.21 -4.63
N GLU A 327 20.28 -0.25 -3.79
CA GLU A 327 21.36 -1.24 -3.91
C GLU A 327 20.85 -2.67 -3.69
N GLN A 328 19.94 -2.86 -2.74
CA GLN A 328 19.27 -4.13 -2.46
C GLN A 328 18.41 -4.59 -3.67
N TRP A 329 17.65 -3.68 -4.28
CA TRP A 329 16.91 -3.97 -5.51
C TRP A 329 17.81 -4.28 -6.70
N ASP A 330 18.94 -3.58 -6.86
CA ASP A 330 19.90 -3.88 -7.92
C ASP A 330 20.35 -5.35 -7.82
N ARG A 331 20.66 -5.82 -6.59
CA ARG A 331 21.02 -7.21 -6.36
C ARG A 331 19.88 -8.18 -6.68
N ALA A 332 18.66 -7.86 -6.30
CA ALA A 332 17.50 -8.67 -6.65
C ALA A 332 17.30 -8.77 -8.17
N PHE A 333 17.55 -7.71 -8.93
CA PHE A 333 17.52 -7.76 -10.40
C PHE A 333 18.66 -8.62 -11.00
N GLU A 334 19.85 -8.61 -10.39
CA GLU A 334 20.97 -9.46 -10.81
C GLU A 334 20.64 -10.95 -10.64
N LEU A 335 20.01 -11.32 -9.53
CA LEU A 335 19.65 -12.70 -9.20
C LEU A 335 18.35 -13.16 -9.89
N ASP A 336 17.50 -12.25 -10.31
CA ASP A 336 16.23 -12.47 -11.04
C ASP A 336 15.32 -13.56 -10.43
N PRO A 337 14.99 -13.53 -9.12
CA PRO A 337 14.25 -14.58 -8.44
C PRO A 337 12.79 -14.66 -8.90
N GLU A 338 12.06 -15.72 -8.49
CA GLU A 338 10.61 -15.79 -8.66
C GLU A 338 9.89 -14.79 -7.72
N LEU A 339 10.40 -14.62 -6.50
CA LEU A 339 9.81 -13.75 -5.46
C LEU A 339 10.88 -12.82 -4.87
N VAL A 340 10.52 -11.55 -4.69
CA VAL A 340 11.27 -10.60 -3.86
C VAL A 340 10.52 -10.41 -2.55
N PHE A 341 11.21 -10.57 -1.41
CA PHE A 341 10.68 -10.30 -0.07
C PHE A 341 11.19 -8.97 0.44
N VAL A 342 10.29 -7.99 0.58
CA VAL A 342 10.64 -6.62 1.02
C VAL A 342 10.45 -6.49 2.54
N THR A 343 11.40 -5.89 3.24
CA THR A 343 11.34 -5.67 4.68
C THR A 343 11.53 -4.19 5.02
N GLY A 344 10.47 -3.42 5.38
CA GLY A 344 9.13 -3.83 5.76
C GLY A 344 8.08 -2.77 5.39
N TRP A 345 6.82 -3.01 5.79
CA TRP A 345 5.75 -2.07 5.51
C TRP A 345 5.56 -1.03 6.62
N ASN A 346 5.27 -1.45 7.86
CA ASN A 346 4.67 -0.61 8.91
C ASN A 346 5.14 -0.92 10.34
N GLU A 347 6.37 -1.27 10.55
CA GLU A 347 6.89 -1.62 11.89
C GLU A 347 7.15 -0.42 12.80
N TYR A 348 6.81 0.71 12.57
CA TYR A 348 7.03 2.00 13.27
C TYR A 348 7.50 1.97 14.75
N VAL A 349 7.39 0.83 15.44
CA VAL A 349 7.70 0.68 16.85
C VAL A 349 9.21 0.61 17.09
N ALA A 350 9.72 1.54 17.87
CA ALA A 350 11.11 1.61 18.31
C ALA A 350 11.21 1.20 19.79
N ASN A 351 11.51 -0.08 20.05
CA ASN A 351 11.66 -0.60 21.40
C ASN A 351 13.01 -0.20 22.00
N GLN A 352 12.98 0.49 23.15
CA GLN A 352 14.16 0.82 23.92
C GLN A 352 14.54 -0.35 24.84
N LEU A 353 15.61 -1.07 24.54
CA LEU A 353 16.06 -2.26 25.25
C LEU A 353 17.30 -1.98 26.08
N LEU A 354 17.41 -2.60 27.27
CA LEU A 354 18.62 -2.52 28.10
C LEU A 354 19.73 -3.46 27.57
N PRO A 355 21.01 -3.14 27.78
CA PRO A 355 22.14 -3.98 27.35
C PRO A 355 22.07 -5.42 27.84
N LYS A 356 21.47 -5.66 29.01
CA LYS A 356 21.22 -7.01 29.56
C LYS A 356 20.32 -7.89 28.70
N ASP A 357 19.60 -7.29 27.76
CA ASP A 357 18.67 -7.98 26.87
C ASP A 357 19.37 -8.53 25.60
N HIS A 358 20.69 -8.72 25.65
CA HIS A 358 21.56 -9.35 24.63
C HIS A 358 21.94 -8.47 23.42
N TRP A 359 21.54 -7.21 23.40
CA TRP A 359 21.87 -6.31 22.30
C TRP A 359 23.03 -5.38 22.65
N THR A 360 23.85 -5.07 21.64
CA THR A 360 24.96 -4.13 21.80
C THR A 360 24.46 -2.70 21.73
N GLY A 361 24.68 -1.95 22.76
CA GLY A 361 24.32 -0.54 22.88
C GLY A 361 24.43 -0.09 24.33
N ASP A 362 25.13 0.99 24.60
CA ASP A 362 25.32 1.54 25.92
C ASP A 362 24.90 3.03 25.88
N PRO A 363 23.97 3.44 26.73
CA PRO A 363 23.34 2.72 27.86
C PRO A 363 22.12 1.87 27.49
N PHE A 364 21.66 1.87 26.24
CA PHE A 364 20.50 1.09 25.75
C PHE A 364 20.54 0.91 24.23
N SER A 365 19.69 0.02 23.72
CA SER A 365 19.62 -0.31 22.31
C SER A 365 18.22 -0.08 21.73
N PHE A 366 18.17 0.40 20.50
CA PHE A 366 17.01 0.35 19.61
C PHE A 366 17.30 -0.65 18.50
N VAL A 367 16.64 -1.81 18.53
CA VAL A 367 16.99 -2.92 17.65
C VAL A 367 16.25 -2.85 16.32
N ASP A 368 14.95 -2.65 16.38
CA ASP A 368 14.09 -2.78 15.20
C ASP A 368 13.97 -1.48 14.42
N GLU A 369 13.78 -0.37 15.10
CA GLU A 369 13.59 0.97 14.54
C GLU A 369 14.20 2.03 15.46
N PHE A 370 14.64 3.17 14.92
CA PHE A 370 15.24 4.23 15.76
C PHE A 370 14.86 5.65 15.34
N ASP A 371 15.29 6.11 14.15
CA ASP A 371 15.08 7.48 13.66
C ASP A 371 14.85 7.51 12.14
N TRP A 372 14.81 8.72 11.55
CA TRP A 372 14.60 8.90 10.13
C TRP A 372 15.61 8.20 9.22
N GLU A 373 16.84 8.09 9.65
CA GLU A 373 17.90 7.38 8.93
C GLU A 373 17.82 5.86 9.17
N HIS A 374 17.55 5.47 10.42
CA HIS A 374 17.67 4.11 10.91
C HIS A 374 16.28 3.52 11.17
N SER A 375 15.57 3.25 10.08
CA SER A 375 14.22 2.67 10.08
C SER A 375 13.96 1.93 8.77
N ARG A 376 13.04 0.92 8.80
CA ARG A 376 12.79 0.01 7.68
C ARG A 376 11.44 0.20 6.99
N ASP A 377 10.57 1.10 7.46
CA ASP A 377 9.20 1.20 6.96
C ASP A 377 9.07 1.96 5.65
N ILE A 378 8.14 1.47 4.83
CA ILE A 378 7.74 2.05 3.54
C ILE A 378 6.41 2.80 3.64
N GLU A 379 5.53 2.42 4.57
CA GLU A 379 4.28 3.14 4.81
C GLU A 379 4.56 4.65 4.94
N PRO A 380 3.82 5.51 4.25
CA PRO A 380 4.04 6.95 4.33
C PRO A 380 3.99 7.48 5.75
N ASN A 381 4.90 8.40 6.06
CA ASN A 381 5.00 9.04 7.37
C ASN A 381 4.66 10.53 7.32
N LYS A 382 4.34 11.09 8.49
CA LYS A 382 3.95 12.50 8.63
C LYS A 382 5.14 13.43 8.82
N GLY A 383 6.21 12.95 9.45
CA GLY A 383 7.36 13.79 9.83
C GLY A 383 8.13 14.36 8.64
N TRP A 384 8.08 13.69 7.48
CA TRP A 384 8.74 14.19 6.27
C TRP A 384 7.88 15.15 5.43
N GLY A 385 6.67 15.51 5.90
CA GLY A 385 5.75 16.41 5.23
C GLY A 385 5.36 15.90 3.84
N ASP A 386 5.54 16.73 2.82
CA ASP A 386 5.25 16.37 1.41
C ASP A 386 6.14 15.24 0.85
N LYS A 387 7.18 14.83 1.57
CA LYS A 387 8.09 13.74 1.21
C LYS A 387 7.78 12.42 1.92
N GLY A 388 6.69 12.39 2.70
CA GLY A 388 6.32 11.21 3.50
C GLY A 388 6.12 9.92 2.71
N ASP A 389 5.84 10.00 1.42
CA ASP A 389 5.53 8.89 0.52
C ASP A 389 6.68 8.50 -0.45
N VAL A 390 7.87 9.06 -0.28
CA VAL A 390 8.97 8.85 -1.24
C VAL A 390 9.42 7.38 -1.35
N TYR A 391 9.39 6.62 -0.25
CA TYR A 391 9.72 5.19 -0.28
C TYR A 391 8.59 4.34 -0.84
N TYR A 392 7.35 4.73 -0.57
CA TYR A 392 6.19 4.07 -1.15
C TYR A 392 6.24 4.14 -2.70
N LEU A 393 6.52 5.32 -3.25
CA LEU A 393 6.62 5.48 -4.71
C LEU A 393 7.89 4.84 -5.29
N GLN A 394 9.00 4.77 -4.53
CA GLN A 394 10.14 3.95 -4.94
C GLN A 394 9.78 2.47 -5.00
N LEU A 395 9.06 1.94 -4.00
CA LEU A 395 8.57 0.56 -4.03
C LEU A 395 7.73 0.30 -5.27
N VAL A 396 6.75 1.16 -5.55
CA VAL A 396 5.90 1.05 -6.75
C VAL A 396 6.75 0.99 -8.03
N ASP A 397 7.74 1.86 -8.14
CA ASP A 397 8.65 1.91 -9.30
C ASP A 397 9.44 0.60 -9.47
N GLN A 398 10.06 0.10 -8.39
CA GLN A 398 10.85 -1.13 -8.45
C GLN A 398 9.99 -2.37 -8.70
N VAL A 399 8.79 -2.43 -8.13
CA VAL A 399 7.82 -3.51 -8.40
C VAL A 399 7.43 -3.51 -9.88
N ARG A 400 7.16 -2.36 -10.49
CA ARG A 400 6.88 -2.26 -11.93
C ARG A 400 8.07 -2.71 -12.79
N LYS A 401 9.30 -2.33 -12.43
CA LYS A 401 10.52 -2.82 -13.08
C LYS A 401 10.65 -4.33 -12.99
N PHE A 402 10.35 -4.90 -11.83
CA PHE A 402 10.47 -6.33 -11.57
C PHE A 402 9.40 -7.14 -12.27
N LYS A 403 8.13 -6.75 -12.15
CA LYS A 403 6.97 -7.51 -12.62
C LYS A 403 6.51 -7.14 -14.04
N GLY A 404 6.86 -5.95 -14.54
CA GLY A 404 6.22 -5.36 -15.72
C GLY A 404 4.83 -4.80 -15.40
N MET A 405 4.13 -4.31 -16.42
CA MET A 405 2.84 -3.61 -16.31
C MET A 405 1.79 -4.17 -17.28
N THR A 406 0.54 -3.91 -16.98
CA THR A 406 -0.58 -4.13 -17.89
C THR A 406 -0.51 -3.10 -19.03
N PRO A 407 -0.62 -3.50 -20.31
CA PRO A 407 -0.65 -2.53 -21.40
C PRO A 407 -1.86 -1.59 -21.26
N PRO A 408 -1.68 -0.28 -21.53
CA PRO A 408 -2.77 0.67 -21.46
C PRO A 408 -3.85 0.36 -22.51
N GLU A 409 -5.10 0.61 -22.14
CA GLU A 409 -6.23 0.49 -23.06
C GLU A 409 -6.20 1.64 -24.07
N LYS A 410 -6.51 1.35 -25.32
CA LYS A 410 -6.56 2.38 -26.37
C LYS A 410 -7.68 3.38 -26.13
N VAL A 411 -7.35 4.65 -26.33
CA VAL A 411 -8.33 5.73 -26.31
C VAL A 411 -9.28 5.58 -27.52
N SER A 412 -10.57 5.76 -27.26
CA SER A 412 -11.62 5.74 -28.30
C SER A 412 -11.43 6.87 -29.33
N ALA A 413 -11.99 6.72 -30.51
CA ALA A 413 -11.99 7.75 -31.54
C ALA A 413 -12.62 9.06 -31.04
N ILE A 414 -12.21 10.17 -31.67
CA ILE A 414 -12.79 11.49 -31.37
C ILE A 414 -14.31 11.48 -31.53
N LYS A 415 -14.98 12.04 -30.51
CA LYS A 415 -16.44 12.00 -30.41
C LYS A 415 -16.93 13.23 -29.64
N THR A 416 -17.97 13.88 -30.16
CA THR A 416 -18.67 14.95 -29.45
C THR A 416 -19.64 14.35 -28.44
N ILE A 417 -19.55 14.74 -27.19
CA ILE A 417 -20.46 14.35 -26.11
C ILE A 417 -21.52 15.44 -25.91
N LYS A 418 -22.76 15.02 -25.82
CA LYS A 418 -23.87 15.88 -25.38
C LYS A 418 -24.14 15.62 -23.92
N LEU A 419 -23.84 16.59 -23.04
CA LEU A 419 -24.04 16.46 -21.61
C LEU A 419 -25.45 16.00 -21.27
N GLY A 420 -25.60 15.08 -20.33
CA GLY A 420 -26.86 14.44 -19.93
C GLY A 420 -27.32 13.31 -20.86
N LYS A 421 -26.51 12.92 -21.85
CA LYS A 421 -26.79 11.79 -22.76
C LYS A 421 -25.91 10.58 -22.42
N ALA A 422 -26.36 9.75 -21.47
CA ALA A 422 -25.62 8.59 -20.99
C ALA A 422 -25.09 7.67 -22.10
N ASN A 423 -25.86 7.49 -23.18
CA ASN A 423 -25.45 6.65 -24.32
C ASN A 423 -24.24 7.20 -25.07
N ASP A 424 -23.94 8.50 -24.97
CA ASP A 424 -22.79 9.07 -25.64
C ASP A 424 -21.48 8.59 -25.00
N TRP A 425 -21.51 8.11 -23.75
CA TRP A 425 -20.38 7.58 -23.00
C TRP A 425 -20.19 6.07 -23.09
N ALA A 426 -21.14 5.33 -23.71
CA ALA A 426 -21.16 3.86 -23.66
C ALA A 426 -19.90 3.23 -24.26
N ASP A 427 -19.42 3.76 -25.38
CA ASP A 427 -18.26 3.29 -26.16
C ASP A 427 -16.98 4.10 -25.94
N VAL A 428 -16.97 5.01 -24.95
CA VAL A 428 -15.78 5.80 -24.59
C VAL A 428 -14.83 4.96 -23.74
N THR A 429 -13.59 4.83 -24.21
CA THR A 429 -12.48 4.13 -23.55
C THR A 429 -11.25 5.02 -23.45
N PRO A 430 -10.38 4.80 -22.44
CA PRO A 430 -10.49 3.88 -21.29
C PRO A 430 -11.64 4.22 -20.34
N TYR A 431 -12.16 3.21 -19.63
CA TYR A 431 -12.90 3.44 -18.41
C TYR A 431 -11.93 3.34 -17.23
N PHE A 432 -11.50 4.47 -16.72
CA PHE A 432 -10.60 4.61 -15.59
C PHE A 432 -11.32 4.21 -14.31
N ARG A 433 -11.12 2.98 -13.86
CA ARG A 433 -11.77 2.43 -12.67
C ARG A 433 -11.06 2.86 -11.39
N HIS A 434 -11.84 3.01 -10.32
CA HIS A 434 -11.33 3.20 -8.97
C HIS A 434 -12.07 2.28 -7.98
N TYR A 435 -11.59 2.20 -6.76
CA TYR A 435 -12.12 1.31 -5.73
C TYR A 435 -13.46 1.80 -5.20
N LYS A 436 -14.41 0.87 -5.08
CA LYS A 436 -15.68 1.13 -4.41
C LYS A 436 -15.52 0.93 -2.89
N GLY A 437 -16.24 1.73 -2.08
CA GLY A 437 -16.30 1.54 -0.63
C GLY A 437 -15.05 2.02 0.12
N ASN A 438 -14.23 2.89 -0.48
CA ASN A 438 -13.03 3.46 0.15
C ASN A 438 -13.31 4.73 0.97
N THR A 439 -14.53 5.23 0.97
CA THR A 439 -15.01 6.39 1.74
C THR A 439 -15.45 6.05 3.17
N LEU A 440 -14.86 5.01 3.77
CA LEU A 440 -15.15 4.59 5.13
C LEU A 440 -14.94 5.74 6.12
N HIS A 441 -15.86 5.85 7.08
CA HIS A 441 -15.63 6.74 8.22
C HIS A 441 -14.79 6.05 9.27
N ARG A 442 -13.91 6.82 9.91
CA ARG A 442 -13.04 6.36 11.00
C ARG A 442 -13.58 6.89 12.33
N ASP A 443 -13.73 6.03 13.30
CA ASP A 443 -13.97 6.35 14.71
C ASP A 443 -13.35 5.25 15.55
N HIS A 444 -12.03 5.37 15.80
CA HIS A 444 -11.23 4.29 16.39
C HIS A 444 -10.16 4.83 17.34
N ARG A 445 -9.87 4.08 18.40
CA ARG A 445 -8.72 4.36 19.27
C ARG A 445 -7.43 4.10 18.52
N GLY A 446 -6.46 4.98 18.72
CA GLY A 446 -5.07 4.74 18.37
C GLY A 446 -4.30 4.14 19.54
N ARG A 447 -2.98 4.20 19.43
CA ARG A 447 -2.06 3.79 20.50
C ARG A 447 -2.08 4.84 21.63
N PHE A 448 -1.85 4.40 22.86
CA PHE A 448 -1.80 5.25 24.06
C PHE A 448 -3.04 6.17 24.18
N ASN A 449 -2.82 7.48 24.33
CA ASN A 449 -3.90 8.48 24.46
C ASN A 449 -4.54 8.89 23.11
N GLN A 450 -4.14 8.27 21.99
CA GLN A 450 -4.62 8.67 20.67
C GLN A 450 -6.07 8.19 20.40
N TYR A 451 -6.81 9.03 19.70
CA TYR A 451 -8.14 8.69 19.20
C TYR A 451 -8.38 9.38 17.85
N TYR A 452 -8.81 8.63 16.86
CA TYR A 452 -8.96 9.14 15.49
C TYR A 452 -10.41 9.14 15.04
N ARG A 453 -10.83 10.27 14.49
CA ARG A 453 -12.09 10.44 13.80
C ARG A 453 -11.86 11.03 12.43
N ASN A 454 -12.45 10.42 11.42
CA ASN A 454 -12.46 10.91 10.05
C ASN A 454 -13.79 10.51 9.40
N ASN A 455 -14.64 11.49 9.17
CA ASN A 455 -15.93 11.34 8.51
C ASN A 455 -16.00 12.17 7.22
N THR A 456 -14.86 12.43 6.62
CA THR A 456 -14.72 13.25 5.41
C THR A 456 -15.05 12.48 4.13
N GLY A 457 -15.04 11.14 4.16
CA GLY A 457 -15.39 10.29 3.02
C GLY A 457 -16.81 10.60 2.51
N ARG A 458 -16.88 10.99 1.22
CA ARG A 458 -18.10 11.41 0.54
C ARG A 458 -17.93 11.17 -0.96
N ASN A 459 -19.02 10.98 -1.70
CA ASN A 459 -19.01 10.81 -3.16
C ASN A 459 -18.02 9.73 -3.64
N ASP A 460 -18.18 8.50 -3.11
CA ASP A 460 -17.34 7.33 -3.44
C ASP A 460 -17.15 7.17 -4.97
N ILE A 461 -16.02 7.68 -5.49
CA ILE A 461 -15.71 7.79 -6.92
C ILE A 461 -15.24 6.43 -7.43
N VAL A 462 -16.03 5.77 -8.26
CA VAL A 462 -15.75 4.41 -8.75
C VAL A 462 -15.21 4.36 -10.17
N GLY A 463 -15.25 5.48 -10.89
CA GLY A 463 -14.71 5.52 -12.23
C GLY A 463 -14.78 6.86 -12.91
N ALA A 464 -14.00 6.98 -13.98
CA ALA A 464 -13.92 8.17 -14.81
C ALA A 464 -13.76 7.81 -16.29
N LYS A 465 -14.15 8.72 -17.17
CA LYS A 465 -13.89 8.64 -18.62
C LYS A 465 -13.48 10.00 -19.14
N VAL A 466 -12.74 9.99 -20.25
CA VAL A 466 -12.41 11.19 -21.01
C VAL A 466 -12.73 10.96 -22.48
N ALA A 467 -13.42 11.92 -23.07
CA ALA A 467 -13.64 11.98 -24.52
C ALA A 467 -13.21 13.35 -25.07
N ARG A 468 -12.99 13.46 -26.33
CA ARG A 468 -12.72 14.76 -26.95
C ARG A 468 -13.23 14.83 -28.37
N ASP A 469 -13.51 16.04 -28.81
CA ASP A 469 -13.65 16.38 -30.22
C ASP A 469 -12.54 17.37 -30.66
N VAL A 470 -12.72 18.01 -31.78
CA VAL A 470 -11.74 18.98 -32.32
C VAL A 470 -11.61 20.22 -31.43
N GLN A 471 -12.67 20.60 -30.72
CA GLN A 471 -12.77 21.87 -29.98
C GLN A 471 -12.78 21.69 -28.45
N LYS A 472 -13.26 20.56 -27.94
CA LYS A 472 -13.54 20.33 -26.53
C LYS A 472 -12.93 19.03 -26.02
N VAL A 473 -12.66 18.99 -24.71
CA VAL A 473 -12.45 17.77 -23.93
C VAL A 473 -13.62 17.62 -22.98
N TYR A 474 -14.10 16.41 -22.83
CA TYR A 474 -15.21 16.03 -21.97
C TYR A 474 -14.71 15.11 -20.87
N PHE A 475 -15.06 15.41 -19.62
CA PHE A 475 -14.70 14.61 -18.47
C PHE A 475 -15.97 14.04 -17.84
N TYR A 476 -15.90 12.80 -17.42
CA TYR A 476 -16.96 12.09 -16.75
C TYR A 476 -16.43 11.49 -15.45
N ALA A 477 -17.18 11.61 -14.37
CA ALA A 477 -16.96 10.88 -13.14
C ALA A 477 -18.23 10.13 -12.73
N GLU A 478 -18.06 8.93 -12.17
CA GLU A 478 -19.13 8.11 -11.63
C GLU A 478 -18.85 7.78 -10.18
N THR A 479 -19.87 7.92 -9.33
CA THR A 479 -19.82 7.59 -7.91
C THR A 479 -20.66 6.36 -7.60
N ALA A 480 -20.40 5.68 -6.49
CA ALA A 480 -21.14 4.48 -6.10
C ALA A 480 -22.61 4.76 -5.76
N ALA A 481 -22.92 5.98 -5.33
CA ALA A 481 -24.26 6.46 -5.00
C ALA A 481 -24.49 7.85 -5.61
N ALA A 482 -25.69 8.41 -5.50
CA ALA A 482 -26.00 9.74 -5.99
C ALA A 482 -25.06 10.79 -5.37
N LEU A 483 -24.61 11.73 -6.21
CA LEU A 483 -23.72 12.82 -5.82
C LEU A 483 -24.36 13.73 -4.75
N SER A 484 -23.54 14.19 -3.82
CA SER A 484 -23.94 15.23 -2.87
C SER A 484 -24.19 16.57 -3.59
N PRO A 485 -24.85 17.55 -2.94
CA PRO A 485 -25.12 18.85 -3.57
C PRO A 485 -23.82 19.57 -3.98
N HIS A 486 -23.82 20.18 -5.16
CA HIS A 486 -22.69 20.97 -5.67
C HIS A 486 -22.35 22.22 -4.82
N THR A 487 -23.16 22.52 -3.83
CA THR A 487 -22.92 23.59 -2.83
C THR A 487 -22.00 23.16 -1.70
N ASP A 488 -21.70 21.87 -1.60
CA ASP A 488 -20.78 21.34 -0.60
C ASP A 488 -19.36 21.84 -0.86
N ARG A 489 -18.60 22.06 0.21
CA ARG A 489 -17.22 22.52 0.10
C ARG A 489 -16.33 21.48 -0.62
N ASN A 490 -15.42 21.95 -1.47
CA ASN A 490 -14.46 21.12 -2.20
C ASN A 490 -15.15 19.94 -2.92
N TRP A 491 -16.29 20.24 -3.57
CA TRP A 491 -17.13 19.26 -4.23
C TRP A 491 -16.56 18.85 -5.58
N MET A 492 -16.30 17.55 -5.75
CA MET A 492 -15.92 16.91 -7.01
C MET A 492 -14.92 17.75 -7.83
N MET A 493 -13.75 18.02 -7.24
CA MET A 493 -12.68 18.75 -7.91
C MET A 493 -12.00 17.87 -8.96
N LEU A 494 -11.79 18.42 -10.15
CA LEU A 494 -10.98 17.79 -11.20
C LEU A 494 -9.66 18.54 -11.30
N PHE A 495 -8.55 17.85 -11.05
CA PHE A 495 -7.18 18.34 -11.26
C PHE A 495 -6.64 17.83 -12.60
N ILE A 496 -5.97 18.67 -13.36
CA ILE A 496 -5.41 18.33 -14.67
C ILE A 496 -3.96 18.84 -14.77
N ASP A 497 -3.05 17.94 -15.11
CA ASP A 497 -1.65 18.20 -15.47
C ASP A 497 -1.56 18.01 -17.00
N ILE A 498 -1.48 19.13 -17.73
CA ILE A 498 -1.59 19.13 -19.20
C ILE A 498 -0.29 18.79 -19.93
N ASP A 499 0.84 18.82 -19.25
CA ASP A 499 2.16 18.61 -19.83
C ASP A 499 2.96 17.48 -19.14
N ARG A 500 2.35 16.81 -18.15
CA ARG A 500 2.93 15.72 -17.35
C ARG A 500 4.26 16.12 -16.69
N ASN A 501 4.35 17.38 -16.29
CA ASN A 501 5.54 17.98 -15.71
C ASN A 501 5.29 18.48 -14.28
N LYS A 502 5.82 17.80 -13.31
CA LYS A 502 5.61 18.14 -11.88
C LYS A 502 6.33 19.42 -11.42
N SER A 503 7.15 20.01 -12.27
CA SER A 503 7.77 21.33 -12.00
C SER A 503 6.90 22.52 -12.41
N THR A 504 5.80 22.28 -13.12
CA THR A 504 4.77 23.27 -13.46
C THR A 504 3.52 23.06 -12.60
N GLY A 505 2.71 24.07 -12.41
CA GLY A 505 1.49 23.96 -11.63
C GLY A 505 1.71 23.63 -10.14
N TRP A 506 0.63 23.38 -9.42
CA TRP A 506 0.70 22.89 -8.05
C TRP A 506 0.91 21.35 -8.06
N ASN A 507 2.10 20.88 -7.69
CA ASN A 507 2.48 19.46 -7.79
C ASN A 507 2.22 18.84 -9.18
N GLY A 508 2.37 19.63 -10.25
CA GLY A 508 2.09 19.23 -11.63
C GLY A 508 0.72 19.67 -12.15
N TYR A 509 -0.22 19.96 -11.29
CA TYR A 509 -1.57 20.33 -11.72
C TYR A 509 -1.62 21.78 -12.19
N ASP A 510 -1.85 21.98 -13.49
CA ASP A 510 -1.97 23.28 -14.15
C ASP A 510 -3.36 23.87 -14.00
N TYR A 511 -4.38 23.01 -13.94
CA TYR A 511 -5.78 23.42 -13.85
C TYR A 511 -6.50 22.66 -12.75
N VAL A 512 -7.46 23.36 -12.13
CA VAL A 512 -8.46 22.75 -11.23
C VAL A 512 -9.86 23.24 -11.61
N ILE A 513 -10.83 22.33 -11.58
CA ILE A 513 -12.23 22.61 -11.82
C ILE A 513 -13.00 22.28 -10.54
N ASN A 514 -14.02 23.10 -10.21
CA ASN A 514 -14.88 22.98 -9.04
C ASN A 514 -14.18 23.21 -7.67
N ARG A 515 -12.97 23.73 -7.59
CA ARG A 515 -12.41 24.24 -6.32
C ARG A 515 -13.27 25.37 -5.76
N VAL A 516 -13.74 26.23 -6.62
CA VAL A 516 -14.83 27.16 -6.34
C VAL A 516 -16.13 26.50 -6.81
N ASN A 517 -17.12 26.46 -5.93
CA ASN A 517 -18.40 25.80 -6.20
C ASN A 517 -19.05 26.30 -7.50
N PRO A 518 -19.69 25.40 -8.27
CA PRO A 518 -20.41 25.77 -9.48
C PRO A 518 -21.46 26.84 -9.25
N LYS A 519 -21.65 27.70 -10.26
CA LYS A 519 -22.68 28.76 -10.27
C LYS A 519 -23.77 28.39 -11.28
N GLY A 520 -24.92 27.96 -10.80
CA GLY A 520 -25.99 27.41 -11.66
C GLY A 520 -25.49 26.17 -12.42
N ASN A 521 -25.54 26.19 -13.75
CA ASN A 521 -25.04 25.10 -14.61
C ASN A 521 -23.61 25.36 -15.12
N LYS A 522 -22.81 26.18 -14.42
CA LYS A 522 -21.45 26.55 -14.79
C LYS A 522 -20.47 26.13 -13.73
N ALA A 523 -19.56 25.26 -14.10
CA ALA A 523 -18.36 24.92 -13.34
C ALA A 523 -17.28 26.00 -13.53
N VAL A 524 -16.52 26.26 -12.48
CA VAL A 524 -15.41 27.24 -12.50
C VAL A 524 -14.13 26.50 -12.89
N VAL A 525 -13.45 26.98 -13.94
CA VAL A 525 -12.14 26.51 -14.36
C VAL A 525 -11.10 27.52 -13.89
N GLU A 526 -10.13 27.03 -13.12
CA GLU A 526 -9.04 27.85 -12.61
C GLU A 526 -7.70 27.30 -13.10
N LYS A 527 -6.77 28.21 -13.38
CA LYS A 527 -5.38 27.92 -13.76
C LYS A 527 -4.45 28.17 -12.58
N ASN A 528 -3.43 27.35 -12.42
CA ASN A 528 -2.43 27.54 -11.39
C ASN A 528 -1.56 28.76 -11.63
N VAL A 529 -1.16 29.43 -10.54
CA VAL A 529 -0.27 30.60 -10.56
C VAL A 529 0.91 30.35 -9.61
N GLY A 530 2.12 30.41 -10.13
CA GLY A 530 3.35 30.41 -9.31
C GLY A 530 3.72 29.06 -8.70
N ASN A 531 3.27 27.94 -9.23
CA ASN A 531 3.61 26.57 -8.80
C ASN A 531 3.33 26.28 -7.30
N ARG A 532 2.32 26.92 -6.74
CA ARG A 532 1.85 26.76 -5.36
C ARG A 532 0.32 26.73 -5.33
N TRP A 533 -0.31 26.55 -4.18
CA TRP A 533 -1.77 26.49 -4.06
C TRP A 533 -2.42 27.87 -4.29
N GLU A 534 -2.18 28.45 -5.45
CA GLU A 534 -2.76 29.71 -5.92
C GLU A 534 -3.39 29.50 -7.29
N TRP A 535 -4.63 29.97 -7.43
CA TRP A 535 -5.45 29.66 -8.59
C TRP A 535 -6.19 30.89 -9.07
N GLU A 536 -6.22 31.11 -10.39
CA GLU A 536 -6.91 32.21 -11.04
C GLU A 536 -8.03 31.67 -11.95
N GLN A 537 -9.24 32.20 -11.82
CA GLN A 537 -10.36 31.82 -12.68
C GLN A 537 -10.07 32.26 -14.12
N VAL A 538 -10.08 31.30 -15.05
CA VAL A 538 -9.83 31.55 -16.49
C VAL A 538 -11.08 31.30 -17.33
N ALA A 539 -12.05 30.52 -16.86
CA ALA A 539 -13.28 30.26 -17.61
C ALA A 539 -14.43 29.81 -16.71
N LEU A 540 -15.60 29.87 -17.28
CA LEU A 540 -16.81 29.15 -16.82
C LEU A 540 -17.20 28.14 -17.89
N THR A 541 -17.44 26.90 -17.51
CA THR A 541 -17.77 25.80 -18.43
C THR A 541 -19.07 25.11 -18.04
N ARG A 542 -19.68 24.39 -18.97
CA ARG A 542 -20.91 23.65 -18.67
C ARG A 542 -20.61 22.34 -17.96
N TYR A 543 -21.47 21.99 -17.04
CA TYR A 543 -21.52 20.66 -16.44
C TYR A 543 -22.95 20.17 -16.34
N ASP A 544 -23.12 18.86 -16.18
CA ASP A 544 -24.39 18.19 -15.93
C ASP A 544 -24.23 17.14 -14.83
N VAL A 545 -25.23 17.00 -13.98
CA VAL A 545 -25.30 15.97 -12.94
C VAL A 545 -26.58 15.17 -13.13
N ASN A 546 -26.42 13.87 -13.26
CA ASN A 546 -27.54 12.95 -13.35
C ASN A 546 -27.35 11.77 -12.37
N GLY A 547 -27.95 11.87 -11.20
CA GLY A 547 -27.83 10.88 -10.15
C GLY A 547 -26.39 10.76 -9.62
N ASN A 548 -25.72 9.69 -9.99
CA ASN A 548 -24.34 9.38 -9.59
C ASN A 548 -23.28 9.73 -10.66
N LYS A 549 -23.64 10.54 -11.65
CA LYS A 549 -22.77 10.88 -12.77
C LYS A 549 -22.59 12.39 -12.87
N LEU A 550 -21.33 12.82 -13.00
CA LEU A 550 -20.93 14.19 -13.27
C LEU A 550 -20.26 14.24 -14.63
N GLU A 551 -20.72 15.13 -15.48
CA GLU A 551 -20.17 15.39 -16.81
C GLU A 551 -19.72 16.84 -16.94
N LEU A 552 -18.54 17.05 -17.56
CA LEU A 552 -17.99 18.38 -17.84
C LEU A 552 -17.63 18.51 -19.33
N GLU A 553 -17.87 19.69 -19.93
CA GLU A 553 -17.33 20.01 -21.25
C GLU A 553 -16.41 21.24 -21.16
N ILE A 554 -15.14 21.11 -21.54
CA ILE A 554 -14.16 22.18 -21.43
C ILE A 554 -13.55 22.47 -22.79
N PRO A 555 -13.58 23.73 -23.30
CA PRO A 555 -12.90 24.07 -24.55
C PRO A 555 -11.39 23.77 -24.44
N ARG A 556 -10.82 23.11 -25.43
CA ARG A 556 -9.38 22.79 -25.48
C ARG A 556 -8.50 24.06 -25.41
N SER A 557 -9.00 25.16 -25.95
CA SER A 557 -8.33 26.45 -25.87
C SER A 557 -8.20 27.00 -24.45
N VAL A 558 -9.17 26.70 -23.56
CA VAL A 558 -9.12 27.08 -22.13
C VAL A 558 -8.03 26.32 -21.41
N LEU A 559 -7.87 25.02 -21.69
CA LEU A 559 -6.84 24.16 -21.12
C LEU A 559 -5.50 24.26 -21.86
N ASN A 560 -5.38 25.15 -22.87
CA ASN A 560 -4.18 25.24 -23.73
C ASN A 560 -3.75 23.88 -24.37
N LEU A 561 -4.69 22.94 -24.55
CA LEU A 561 -4.44 21.64 -25.17
C LEU A 561 -4.39 21.80 -26.69
N LYS A 562 -3.16 21.85 -27.22
CA LYS A 562 -2.85 22.03 -28.66
C LYS A 562 -2.50 20.68 -29.29
N GLY A 563 -2.50 20.64 -30.62
CA GLY A 563 -2.08 19.46 -31.38
C GLY A 563 -3.24 18.55 -31.79
N LYS A 564 -2.90 17.49 -32.55
CA LYS A 564 -3.88 16.50 -33.04
C LYS A 564 -4.11 15.39 -32.02
N SER A 565 -3.07 14.98 -31.29
CA SER A 565 -3.12 13.99 -30.20
C SER A 565 -2.97 14.69 -28.86
N LEU A 566 -3.68 14.19 -27.86
CA LEU A 566 -3.62 14.69 -26.48
C LEU A 566 -2.91 13.67 -25.60
N ASP A 567 -2.11 14.18 -24.67
CA ASP A 567 -1.41 13.42 -23.63
C ASP A 567 -1.37 14.24 -22.35
N PHE A 568 -2.07 13.81 -21.31
CA PHE A 568 -2.16 14.53 -20.04
C PHE A 568 -2.53 13.60 -18.89
N GLU A 569 -2.28 14.07 -17.66
CA GLU A 569 -2.71 13.38 -16.44
C GLU A 569 -3.89 14.11 -15.80
N PHE A 570 -4.75 13.35 -15.10
CA PHE A 570 -5.87 13.94 -14.36
C PHE A 570 -6.23 13.12 -13.12
N LYS A 571 -6.94 13.77 -12.21
CA LYS A 571 -7.38 13.22 -10.93
C LYS A 571 -8.70 13.84 -10.51
N TRP A 572 -9.60 13.02 -9.98
CA TRP A 572 -10.77 13.50 -9.27
C TRP A 572 -10.54 13.47 -7.75
N ASN A 573 -11.04 14.47 -7.06
CA ASN A 573 -11.06 14.51 -5.60
C ASN A 573 -12.36 15.12 -5.09
N ASP A 574 -12.93 14.54 -4.05
CA ASP A 574 -14.05 15.10 -3.33
C ASP A 574 -13.70 15.33 -1.87
N ASN A 575 -14.08 16.49 -1.35
CA ASN A 575 -13.97 16.85 0.06
C ASN A 575 -12.56 16.88 0.66
N MET A 576 -11.57 17.36 -0.10
CA MET A 576 -10.24 17.71 0.42
C MET A 576 -10.37 18.62 1.65
N GLN A 577 -9.61 18.36 2.71
CA GLN A 577 -9.67 19.12 3.97
C GLN A 577 -8.53 20.12 4.12
N GLU A 578 -7.33 19.73 3.71
CA GLU A 578 -6.11 20.51 3.84
C GLU A 578 -5.68 21.08 2.49
N ASN A 579 -6.23 22.23 2.14
CA ASN A 579 -5.93 22.90 0.87
C ASN A 579 -4.43 23.16 0.70
N GLY A 580 -3.86 22.65 -0.39
CA GLY A 580 -2.43 22.79 -0.71
C GLY A 580 -1.53 21.74 -0.07
N ASN A 581 -2.06 20.80 0.69
CA ASN A 581 -1.34 19.64 1.18
C ASN A 581 -1.60 18.43 0.27
N ILE A 582 -0.59 18.01 -0.50
CA ILE A 582 -0.71 16.86 -1.41
C ILE A 582 -0.96 15.54 -0.65
N MET A 583 -0.48 15.43 0.58
CA MET A 583 -0.66 14.24 1.42
C MET A 583 -2.12 14.07 1.88
N ASP A 584 -2.94 15.12 1.78
CA ASP A 584 -4.37 15.04 2.08
C ASP A 584 -5.11 14.04 1.18
N PHE A 585 -4.61 13.82 -0.03
CA PHE A 585 -5.15 12.83 -0.97
C PHE A 585 -5.06 11.37 -0.50
N TYR A 586 -4.27 11.08 0.53
CA TYR A 586 -4.22 9.77 1.19
C TYR A 586 -5.23 9.63 2.33
N VAL A 587 -5.61 10.76 2.96
CA VAL A 587 -6.22 10.75 4.29
C VAL A 587 -7.70 11.16 4.25
N ASN A 588 -8.02 12.25 3.54
CA ASN A 588 -9.32 12.88 3.63
C ASN A 588 -10.12 12.80 2.32
N GLY A 589 -11.46 12.87 2.48
CA GLY A 589 -12.39 12.84 1.36
C GLY A 589 -12.35 11.53 0.59
N ASP A 590 -12.53 11.65 -0.74
CA ASP A 590 -12.27 10.58 -1.71
C ASP A 590 -11.39 11.11 -2.85
N THR A 591 -10.43 10.31 -3.28
CA THR A 591 -9.47 10.68 -4.32
C THR A 591 -9.27 9.54 -5.30
N ALA A 592 -9.53 9.78 -6.56
CA ALA A 592 -9.44 8.80 -7.65
C ALA A 592 -8.50 9.29 -8.77
N PRO A 593 -7.31 8.66 -8.93
CA PRO A 593 -6.68 7.65 -8.07
C PRO A 593 -6.20 8.21 -6.74
N GLY A 594 -5.99 7.32 -5.75
CA GLY A 594 -5.52 7.70 -4.41
C GLY A 594 -4.11 8.30 -4.38
N GLY A 595 -3.78 9.03 -3.30
CA GLY A 595 -2.45 9.60 -3.10
C GLY A 595 -1.95 10.45 -4.28
N ARG A 596 -0.69 10.29 -4.66
CA ARG A 596 -0.09 11.02 -5.81
C ARG A 596 -0.39 10.41 -7.18
N PHE A 597 -1.06 9.27 -7.26
CA PHE A 597 -1.38 8.68 -8.54
C PHE A 597 -2.34 9.52 -9.36
N ASN A 598 -2.19 9.48 -10.69
CA ASN A 598 -3.06 10.13 -11.65
C ASN A 598 -3.50 9.13 -12.72
N PHE A 599 -4.69 9.29 -13.25
CA PHE A 599 -5.09 8.67 -14.51
C PHE A 599 -4.33 9.31 -15.66
N VAL A 600 -3.99 8.50 -16.67
CA VAL A 600 -3.28 8.97 -17.87
C VAL A 600 -4.21 8.85 -19.07
N TYR A 601 -4.54 9.98 -19.69
CA TYR A 601 -5.20 10.03 -20.99
C TYR A 601 -4.13 10.29 -22.06
N SER A 602 -3.86 9.28 -22.90
CA SER A 602 -2.83 9.37 -23.93
C SER A 602 -3.34 8.80 -25.27
N GLU A 603 -3.22 9.60 -26.31
CA GLU A 603 -3.48 9.22 -27.70
C GLU A 603 -2.17 8.94 -28.47
N LEU A 604 -1.03 8.90 -27.77
CA LEU A 604 0.30 8.67 -28.34
C LEU A 604 0.62 7.17 -28.47
#